data_1e98592695e6280575766e352f596662
#
_entry.id   1e98592695e6280575766e352f596662
#
_cell.length_a   1.000
_cell.length_b   1.000
_cell.length_c   1.000
_cell.angle_alpha   90.00
_cell.angle_beta   90.00
_cell.angle_gamma   90.00
#
_symmetry.space_group_name_H-M   'P 1'
#
loop_
_entity.id
_entity.type
_entity.pdbx_description
1 polymer ?
#
loop_
_entity_poly.entity_id
_entity_poly.type
_entity_poly.pdbx_seq_one_letter_code
_entity_poly.pdbx_strand_id
1 'polypeptide(L)'
;ENKQRVGFKMGWVGYEDDKNVTRVIAHKKLHSNKFPTVSNYGVDVNAIKQAVEDEIDSTFDSPAVYYLDEIGEMQLHCREFKNLATSFLEKKEPTLMTMTSVFENPFIKFIKRHKNVIFVNLTADNREKMKFFISKMISKIEKAEEYAQ
;
A
#
# COMPACT_ATOMS: atom_id res chain seq x y z
N GLU A 1 -24.70 16.57 -2.45
CA GLU A 1 -24.83 15.39 -3.34
C GLU A 1 -24.02 14.25 -2.75
N ASN A 2 -24.69 13.14 -2.41
CA ASN A 2 -24.00 11.92 -1.98
C ASN A 2 -23.27 11.31 -3.17
N LYS A 3 -21.98 11.63 -3.35
CA LYS A 3 -21.14 11.01 -4.37
C LYS A 3 -20.91 9.56 -4.00
N GLN A 4 -21.62 8.66 -4.64
CA GLN A 4 -21.43 7.23 -4.43
C GLN A 4 -20.10 6.79 -5.05
N ARG A 5 -19.26 6.10 -4.25
CA ARG A 5 -18.00 5.52 -4.74
C ARG A 5 -18.29 4.50 -5.84
N VAL A 6 -17.61 4.63 -6.98
CA VAL A 6 -17.80 3.76 -8.16
C VAL A 6 -16.60 2.86 -8.45
N GLY A 7 -15.43 3.15 -7.86
CA GLY A 7 -14.21 2.39 -8.08
C GLY A 7 -13.07 2.84 -7.20
N PHE A 8 -11.90 2.24 -7.43
CA PHE A 8 -10.64 2.49 -6.74
C PHE A 8 -9.52 2.69 -7.74
N LYS A 9 -8.60 3.58 -7.41
CA LYS A 9 -7.38 3.83 -8.16
C LYS A 9 -6.16 3.40 -7.33
N MET A 10 -5.07 3.08 -7.99
CA MET A 10 -3.76 2.84 -7.43
C MET A 10 -2.73 3.64 -8.23
N GLY A 11 -1.77 4.23 -7.58
CA GLY A 11 -0.72 5.06 -8.18
C GLY A 11 0.16 5.67 -7.10
N TRP A 12 1.03 6.57 -7.50
CA TRP A 12 1.98 7.23 -6.59
C TRP A 12 1.31 8.32 -5.77
N VAL A 13 1.74 8.46 -4.53
CA VAL A 13 1.29 9.56 -3.67
C VAL A 13 1.76 10.89 -4.25
N GLY A 14 0.83 11.85 -4.35
CA GLY A 14 1.08 13.16 -4.96
C GLY A 14 0.87 13.22 -6.48
N TYR A 15 0.54 12.08 -7.11
CA TYR A 15 0.28 11.97 -8.55
C TYR A 15 -1.10 11.36 -8.85
N GLU A 16 -2.07 11.57 -7.98
CA GLU A 16 -3.39 10.92 -8.01
C GLU A 16 -4.19 11.22 -9.29
N ASP A 17 -3.92 12.37 -9.93
CA ASP A 17 -4.56 12.79 -11.18
C ASP A 17 -3.72 12.50 -12.44
N ASP A 18 -2.47 12.05 -12.29
CA ASP A 18 -1.63 11.67 -13.42
C ASP A 18 -2.04 10.29 -13.94
N LYS A 19 -2.56 10.26 -15.17
CA LYS A 19 -3.02 9.02 -15.82
C LYS A 19 -1.89 8.09 -16.26
N ASN A 20 -0.66 8.55 -16.29
CA ASN A 20 0.48 7.72 -16.66
C ASN A 20 0.91 6.82 -15.50
N VAL A 21 0.76 7.29 -14.26
CA VAL A 21 1.17 6.57 -13.05
C VAL A 21 -0.01 6.16 -12.14
N THR A 22 -1.24 6.62 -12.44
CA THR A 22 -2.45 6.29 -11.68
C THR A 22 -3.40 5.44 -12.51
N ARG A 23 -3.74 4.26 -12.03
CA ARG A 23 -4.57 3.27 -12.73
C ARG A 23 -5.84 2.95 -11.96
N VAL A 24 -6.96 2.75 -12.67
CA VAL A 24 -8.20 2.24 -12.07
C VAL A 24 -8.05 0.73 -11.88
N ILE A 25 -7.92 0.30 -10.62
CA ILE A 25 -7.69 -1.11 -10.28
C ILE A 25 -8.98 -1.88 -9.95
N ALA A 26 -10.07 -1.19 -9.63
CA ALA A 26 -11.36 -1.83 -9.40
C ALA A 26 -12.51 -0.87 -9.72
N HIS A 27 -13.58 -1.40 -10.30
CA HIS A 27 -14.73 -0.60 -10.68
C HIS A 27 -16.03 -1.44 -10.70
N LYS A 28 -17.18 -0.81 -10.38
CA LYS A 28 -18.50 -1.47 -10.44
C LYS A 28 -18.85 -2.01 -11.84
N LYS A 29 -18.43 -1.30 -12.90
CA LYS A 29 -18.64 -1.72 -14.30
C LYS A 29 -17.85 -2.98 -14.69
N LEU A 30 -16.80 -3.32 -13.94
CA LEU A 30 -16.00 -4.54 -14.16
C LEU A 30 -16.56 -5.74 -13.39
N HIS A 31 -17.60 -5.56 -12.61
CA HIS A 31 -18.25 -6.65 -11.88
C HIS A 31 -18.86 -7.66 -12.86
N SER A 32 -18.16 -8.75 -13.09
CA SER A 32 -18.52 -9.82 -14.02
C SER A 32 -17.73 -11.09 -13.72
N ASN A 33 -18.11 -12.21 -14.33
CA ASN A 33 -17.38 -13.48 -14.18
C ASN A 33 -15.95 -13.48 -14.79
N LYS A 34 -15.54 -12.40 -15.47
CA LYS A 34 -14.22 -12.29 -16.09
C LYS A 34 -13.15 -11.74 -15.14
N PHE A 35 -13.55 -11.08 -14.06
CA PHE A 35 -12.66 -10.44 -13.11
C PHE A 35 -12.87 -11.01 -11.71
N PRO A 36 -11.83 -11.14 -10.88
CA PRO A 36 -12.01 -11.32 -9.45
C PRO A 36 -12.92 -10.23 -8.88
N THR A 37 -13.74 -10.56 -7.90
CA THR A 37 -14.68 -9.59 -7.33
C THR A 37 -14.42 -9.40 -5.84
N VAL A 38 -14.42 -8.14 -5.41
CA VAL A 38 -14.38 -7.76 -4.01
C VAL A 38 -15.59 -6.86 -3.75
N SER A 39 -16.51 -7.35 -2.93
CA SER A 39 -17.81 -6.69 -2.75
C SER A 39 -18.53 -6.49 -4.10
N ASN A 40 -18.87 -5.25 -4.47
CA ASN A 40 -19.57 -4.90 -5.70
C ASN A 40 -18.62 -4.42 -6.83
N TYR A 41 -17.33 -4.72 -6.74
CA TYR A 41 -16.32 -4.24 -7.68
C TYR A 41 -15.63 -5.42 -8.37
N GLY A 42 -15.50 -5.38 -9.69
CA GLY A 42 -14.56 -6.22 -10.42
C GLY A 42 -13.15 -5.63 -10.29
N VAL A 43 -12.16 -6.49 -10.06
CA VAL A 43 -10.75 -6.12 -9.84
C VAL A 43 -9.94 -6.37 -11.09
N ASP A 44 -9.33 -5.33 -11.62
CA ASP A 44 -8.40 -5.44 -12.74
C ASP A 44 -6.98 -5.77 -12.24
N VAL A 45 -6.67 -7.05 -12.21
CA VAL A 45 -5.37 -7.55 -11.75
C VAL A 45 -4.23 -7.06 -12.64
N ASN A 46 -4.48 -6.87 -13.96
CA ASN A 46 -3.46 -6.34 -14.87
C ASN A 46 -3.16 -4.87 -14.59
N ALA A 47 -4.17 -4.07 -14.26
CA ALA A 47 -3.96 -2.68 -13.86
C ALA A 47 -3.13 -2.58 -12.56
N ILE A 48 -3.35 -3.48 -11.59
CA ILE A 48 -2.53 -3.56 -10.38
C ILE A 48 -1.09 -3.95 -10.73
N LYS A 49 -0.91 -4.97 -11.58
CA LYS A 49 0.41 -5.40 -12.03
C LYS A 49 1.18 -4.26 -12.69
N GLN A 50 0.55 -3.54 -13.62
CA GLN A 50 1.17 -2.40 -14.29
C GLN A 50 1.54 -1.27 -13.31
N ALA A 51 0.69 -0.97 -12.32
CA ALA A 51 1.02 0.03 -11.30
C ALA A 51 2.24 -0.38 -10.46
N VAL A 52 2.42 -1.68 -10.20
CA VAL A 52 3.61 -2.22 -9.51
C VAL A 52 4.85 -2.14 -10.39
N GLU A 53 4.73 -2.43 -11.68
CA GLU A 53 5.84 -2.35 -12.64
C GLU A 53 6.30 -0.89 -12.81
N ASP A 54 5.39 0.06 -12.91
CA ASP A 54 5.69 1.49 -12.95
C ASP A 54 6.47 1.95 -11.70
N GLU A 55 6.19 1.38 -10.52
CA GLU A 55 6.90 1.66 -9.26
C GLU A 55 8.32 1.09 -9.26
N ILE A 56 8.51 -0.12 -9.76
CA ILE A 56 9.82 -0.78 -9.80
C ILE A 56 10.78 -0.06 -10.76
N ASP A 57 10.26 0.43 -11.88
CA ASP A 57 11.04 1.15 -12.89
C ASP A 57 11.38 2.59 -12.47
N SER A 58 10.75 3.09 -11.40
CA SER A 58 11.08 4.41 -10.88
C SER A 58 12.47 4.41 -10.24
N THR A 59 13.42 5.09 -10.87
CA THR A 59 14.76 5.31 -10.33
C THR A 59 14.73 6.42 -9.27
N PHE A 60 14.22 6.13 -8.10
CA PHE A 60 14.42 7.00 -6.95
C PHE A 60 15.80 6.74 -6.34
N ASP A 61 16.54 7.78 -6.09
CA ASP A 61 17.63 7.73 -5.12
C ASP A 61 17.08 7.18 -3.80
N SER A 62 17.89 6.42 -3.06
CA SER A 62 17.45 5.71 -1.85
C SER A 62 16.52 6.56 -0.99
N PRO A 63 15.23 6.23 -0.88
CA PRO A 63 14.31 7.03 -0.08
C PRO A 63 14.58 6.83 1.41
N ALA A 64 14.39 7.88 2.20
CA ALA A 64 14.49 7.80 3.66
C ALA A 64 13.47 6.83 4.28
N VAL A 65 12.29 6.71 3.69
CA VAL A 65 11.20 5.83 4.14
C VAL A 65 10.39 5.35 2.95
N TYR A 66 10.13 4.04 2.88
CA TYR A 66 9.15 3.49 1.94
C TYR A 66 7.75 3.57 2.52
N TYR A 67 6.76 3.86 1.68
CA TYR A 67 5.35 3.90 2.09
C TYR A 67 4.47 3.07 1.16
N LEU A 68 3.65 2.17 1.73
CA LEU A 68 2.70 1.34 0.99
C LEU A 68 1.31 1.42 1.63
N ASP A 69 0.40 2.12 0.99
CA ASP A 69 -0.99 2.27 1.38
C ASP A 69 -1.91 1.80 0.25
N GLU A 70 -2.65 0.77 0.39
CA GLU A 70 -2.95 -0.16 1.50
C GLU A 70 -2.71 -1.60 1.00
N ILE A 71 -2.44 -2.55 1.93
CA ILE A 71 -2.46 -3.98 1.61
C ILE A 71 -3.89 -4.48 1.87
N GLY A 72 -4.72 -4.44 0.84
CA GLY A 72 -6.13 -4.80 0.89
C GLY A 72 -6.48 -6.02 0.04
N GLU A 73 -7.72 -6.47 0.13
CA GLU A 73 -8.21 -7.65 -0.58
C GLU A 73 -8.03 -7.52 -2.10
N MET A 74 -8.29 -6.33 -2.66
CA MET A 74 -8.17 -6.09 -4.10
C MET A 74 -6.75 -6.29 -4.60
N GLN A 75 -5.76 -5.71 -3.93
CA GLN A 75 -4.35 -5.80 -4.30
C GLN A 75 -3.81 -7.23 -4.16
N LEU A 76 -4.33 -8.01 -3.21
CA LEU A 76 -3.88 -9.38 -2.96
C LEU A 76 -4.33 -10.40 -4.02
N HIS A 77 -5.15 -10.01 -4.99
CA HIS A 77 -5.37 -10.80 -6.21
C HIS A 77 -4.15 -10.77 -7.15
N CYS A 78 -3.25 -9.77 -7.03
CA CYS A 78 -2.06 -9.63 -7.85
C CYS A 78 -0.83 -10.24 -7.14
N ARG A 79 -0.13 -11.15 -7.84
CA ARG A 79 1.08 -11.79 -7.35
C ARG A 79 2.24 -10.79 -7.26
N GLU A 80 2.38 -9.94 -8.27
CA GLU A 80 3.42 -8.93 -8.37
C GLU A 80 3.32 -7.93 -7.19
N PHE A 81 2.11 -7.54 -6.81
CA PHE A 81 1.90 -6.72 -5.61
C PHE A 81 2.34 -7.43 -4.33
N LYS A 82 2.04 -8.74 -4.18
CA LYS A 82 2.53 -9.50 -3.03
C LYS A 82 4.05 -9.59 -2.99
N ASN A 83 4.69 -9.75 -4.15
CA ASN A 83 6.14 -9.77 -4.27
C ASN A 83 6.74 -8.41 -3.86
N LEU A 84 6.16 -7.29 -4.33
CA LEU A 84 6.58 -5.94 -3.94
C LEU A 84 6.45 -5.74 -2.42
N ALA A 85 5.29 -6.06 -1.83
CA ALA A 85 5.08 -5.95 -0.39
C ALA A 85 6.05 -6.84 0.41
N THR A 86 6.40 -8.02 -0.11
CA THR A 86 7.40 -8.89 0.52
C THR A 86 8.81 -8.29 0.42
N SER A 87 9.20 -7.72 -0.73
CA SER A 87 10.51 -7.10 -0.89
C SER A 87 10.72 -5.94 0.09
N PHE A 88 9.66 -5.20 0.42
CA PHE A 88 9.71 -4.12 1.40
C PHE A 88 10.03 -4.60 2.83
N LEU A 89 9.74 -5.87 3.16
CA LEU A 89 10.09 -6.44 4.47
C LEU A 89 11.61 -6.69 4.63
N GLU A 90 12.32 -6.78 3.52
CA GLU A 90 13.77 -7.04 3.48
C GLU A 90 14.60 -5.76 3.19
N LYS A 91 13.95 -4.62 3.03
CA LYS A 91 14.62 -3.33 2.87
C LYS A 91 15.39 -2.95 4.14
N LYS A 92 16.51 -2.27 3.96
CA LYS A 92 17.28 -1.68 5.08
C LYS A 92 16.62 -0.43 5.60
N GLU A 93 16.05 0.35 4.69
CA GLU A 93 15.31 1.56 4.96
C GLU A 93 13.97 1.24 5.62
N PRO A 94 13.52 2.07 6.55
CA PRO A 94 12.22 1.89 7.21
C PRO A 94 11.08 1.86 6.20
N THR A 95 10.13 0.99 6.45
CA THR A 95 8.93 0.88 5.62
C THR A 95 7.69 1.06 6.46
N LEU A 96 6.79 1.93 6.03
CA LEU A 96 5.47 2.11 6.62
C LEU A 96 4.43 1.47 5.70
N MET A 97 3.71 0.48 6.22
CA MET A 97 2.62 -0.18 5.48
C MET A 97 1.32 -0.06 6.24
N THR A 98 0.23 0.20 5.53
CA THR A 98 -1.11 0.03 6.07
C THR A 98 -1.75 -1.24 5.53
N MET A 99 -2.65 -1.85 6.31
CA MET A 99 -3.39 -3.02 5.88
C MET A 99 -4.78 -3.06 6.49
N THR A 100 -5.71 -3.71 5.79
CA THR A 100 -7.05 -3.91 6.31
C THR A 100 -7.04 -4.77 7.57
N SER A 101 -7.87 -4.41 8.55
CA SER A 101 -8.02 -5.15 9.82
C SER A 101 -9.09 -6.25 9.74
N VAL A 102 -10.03 -6.13 8.81
CA VAL A 102 -11.23 -6.98 8.74
C VAL A 102 -11.10 -8.18 7.81
N PHE A 103 -10.10 -8.19 6.94
CA PHE A 103 -9.87 -9.25 5.97
C PHE A 103 -8.74 -10.18 6.43
N GLU A 104 -9.08 -11.44 6.71
CA GLU A 104 -8.09 -12.47 7.04
C GLU A 104 -7.59 -13.18 5.78
N ASN A 105 -6.28 -13.10 5.53
CA ASN A 105 -5.62 -13.72 4.42
C ASN A 105 -4.27 -14.32 4.88
N PRO A 106 -3.85 -15.47 4.35
CA PRO A 106 -2.56 -16.07 4.70
C PRO A 106 -1.37 -15.12 4.51
N PHE A 107 -1.39 -14.28 3.47
CA PHE A 107 -0.35 -13.28 3.20
C PHE A 107 -0.31 -12.17 4.26
N ILE A 108 -1.47 -11.67 4.70
CA ILE A 108 -1.55 -10.70 5.80
C ILE A 108 -1.02 -11.32 7.10
N LYS A 109 -1.36 -12.59 7.39
CA LYS A 109 -0.82 -13.32 8.54
C LYS A 109 0.70 -13.50 8.47
N PHE A 110 1.23 -13.76 7.27
CA PHE A 110 2.67 -13.81 7.02
C PHE A 110 3.36 -12.48 7.35
N ILE A 111 2.86 -11.36 6.81
CA ILE A 111 3.42 -10.03 7.10
C ILE A 111 3.40 -9.73 8.60
N LYS A 112 2.26 -9.92 9.27
CA LYS A 112 2.10 -9.63 10.71
C LYS A 112 3.08 -10.41 11.60
N ARG A 113 3.53 -11.57 11.16
CA ARG A 113 4.45 -12.45 11.91
C ARG A 113 5.90 -12.31 11.48
N HIS A 114 6.17 -11.50 10.49
CA HIS A 114 7.54 -11.35 9.99
C HIS A 114 8.43 -10.68 11.04
N LYS A 115 9.65 -11.17 11.22
CA LYS A 115 10.58 -10.74 12.27
C LYS A 115 10.94 -9.25 12.24
N ASN A 116 10.89 -8.63 11.06
CA ASN A 116 11.20 -7.22 10.85
C ASN A 116 9.97 -6.31 11.01
N VAL A 117 8.80 -6.84 11.39
CA VAL A 117 7.55 -6.07 11.43
C VAL A 117 7.15 -5.76 12.87
N ILE A 118 6.91 -4.49 13.13
CA ILE A 118 6.19 -4.02 14.32
C ILE A 118 4.75 -3.75 13.90
N PHE A 119 3.85 -4.64 14.30
CA PHE A 119 2.44 -4.50 13.99
C PHE A 119 1.70 -3.71 15.06
N VAL A 120 0.97 -2.69 14.62
CA VAL A 120 0.12 -1.85 15.49
C VAL A 120 -1.31 -1.91 15.01
N ASN A 121 -2.22 -2.33 15.86
CA ASN A 121 -3.65 -2.25 15.58
C ASN A 121 -4.13 -0.81 15.82
N LEU A 122 -4.55 -0.14 14.74
CA LEU A 122 -5.03 1.23 14.79
C LEU A 122 -6.51 1.28 15.13
N THR A 123 -6.84 1.99 16.21
CA THR A 123 -8.22 2.20 16.70
C THR A 123 -8.52 3.70 16.76
N ALA A 124 -9.80 4.05 16.96
CA ALA A 124 -10.19 5.44 17.18
C ALA A 124 -9.45 6.04 18.39
N ASP A 125 -9.26 5.25 19.46
CA ASP A 125 -8.68 5.71 20.72
C ASP A 125 -7.17 5.94 20.64
N ASN A 126 -6.44 5.20 19.77
CA ASN A 126 -4.99 5.33 19.67
C ASN A 126 -4.51 6.10 18.45
N ARG A 127 -5.40 6.48 17.51
CA ARG A 127 -5.06 7.10 16.24
C ARG A 127 -4.16 8.34 16.38
N GLU A 128 -4.54 9.27 17.25
CA GLU A 128 -3.78 10.51 17.43
C GLU A 128 -2.40 10.26 18.09
N LYS A 129 -2.34 9.31 19.03
CA LYS A 129 -1.06 8.92 19.65
C LYS A 129 -0.14 8.26 18.62
N MET A 130 -0.69 7.39 17.76
CA MET A 130 0.09 6.71 16.71
C MET A 130 0.55 7.69 15.64
N LYS A 131 -0.29 8.63 15.22
CA LYS A 131 0.11 9.71 14.31
C LYS A 131 1.34 10.46 14.84
N PHE A 132 1.28 10.90 16.09
CA PHE A 132 2.39 11.59 16.72
C PHE A 132 3.66 10.72 16.83
N PHE A 133 3.49 9.45 17.20
CA PHE A 133 4.60 8.50 17.32
C PHE A 133 5.29 8.25 15.98
N ILE A 134 4.52 8.00 14.91
CA ILE A 134 5.03 7.77 13.55
C ILE A 134 5.75 9.01 13.05
N SER A 135 5.14 10.21 13.17
CA SER A 135 5.78 11.47 12.75
C SER A 135 7.12 11.69 13.46
N LYS A 136 7.19 11.37 14.75
CA LYS A 136 8.42 11.49 15.54
C LYS A 136 9.48 10.46 15.14
N MET A 137 9.08 9.25 14.75
CA MET A 137 10.00 8.25 14.22
C MET A 137 10.58 8.69 12.88
N ILE A 138 9.76 9.13 11.93
CA ILE A 138 10.20 9.62 10.62
C ILE A 138 11.21 10.78 10.80
N SER A 139 10.87 11.79 11.60
CA SER A 139 11.78 12.92 11.87
C SER A 139 13.11 12.51 12.50
N LYS A 140 13.17 11.41 13.23
CA LYS A 140 14.45 10.90 13.78
C LYS A 140 15.28 10.20 12.70
N ILE A 141 14.63 9.52 11.77
CA ILE A 141 15.31 8.84 10.66
C ILE A 141 15.93 9.88 9.73
N GLU A 142 15.17 10.90 9.32
CA GLU A 142 15.65 12.01 8.49
C GLU A 142 16.89 12.68 9.10
N LYS A 143 16.84 12.99 10.39
CA LYS A 143 17.99 13.58 11.10
C LYS A 143 19.20 12.65 11.17
N ALA A 144 18.99 11.34 11.33
CA ALA A 144 20.10 10.39 11.37
C ALA A 144 20.82 10.29 10.02
N GLU A 145 20.10 10.43 8.91
CA GLU A 145 20.69 10.44 7.57
C GLU A 145 21.47 11.74 7.28
N GLU A 146 20.99 12.90 7.78
CA GLU A 146 21.73 14.17 7.68
C GLU A 146 23.10 14.12 8.39
N TYR A 147 23.24 13.33 9.46
CA TYR A 147 24.49 13.16 10.20
C TYR A 147 25.41 12.07 9.61
N ALA A 148 24.91 11.26 8.68
CA ALA A 148 25.68 10.17 8.07
C ALA A 148 26.33 10.57 6.72
N GLN A 149 26.01 11.75 6.21
CA GLN A 149 26.64 12.39 5.04
C GLN A 149 27.77 13.29 5.46
#